data_a93e69f7fa0e86addbec0784f9d3b677
#
_entry.id   a93e69f7fa0e86addbec0784f9d3b677
#
_cell.length_a   1.000
_cell.length_b   1.000
_cell.length_c   1.000
_cell.angle_alpha   90.00
_cell.angle_beta   90.00
_cell.angle_gamma   90.00
#
_symmetry.space_group_name_H-M   'P 1'
#
loop_
_entity.id
_entity.type
_entity.pdbx_description
1 polymer ?
#
loop_
_entity_poly.entity_id
_entity_poly.type
_entity_poly.pdbx_seq_one_letter_code
_entity_poly.pdbx_strand_id
1 'polypeptide(L)'
;MSSPEEKKKRKRMSTTKKKKLLQSLVLPPTPQSTPNPSLPDDLLLSCFSRLSRLYYPTLSLVSKTFQSLLASPELYKTRSSLGRTESCLYVCLKSHPDPIPRWYTLCRKPDKTLTTNEDTMKLKKKSSGYVLAKIPTSHSGPVHWSGLATVGSDIYNIGGPINDDKDPSSRVLIMDSRSNRWREGPSMLVKRRYPVTSVLDGKIYVAGGCKDCSSSSEWMEVFDPKTQTWELVSSPGTEICGCNYVSKSAGFDGKVYIFGGGNGLAYKPREGRWERVGWEMDTSWPWYSYAVIDNVLYQYNGGFKWYDTKVGLWRGLKGVKGLPKFPRYIARLADYGGKMAVFWERVLASTGFKDKMILCAVIALERRNSEEIWGKVEWHDTLLTVSKSCRVDYALATTV
;
A
#
# COMPACT_ATOMS: atom_id res chain seq x y z
N MET A 1 -75.23 -37.87 0.59
CA MET A 1 -74.23 -38.14 1.68
C MET A 1 -73.76 -39.58 1.43
N SER A 2 -72.62 -39.74 0.81
CA SER A 2 -71.97 -41.05 0.56
C SER A 2 -70.56 -41.04 1.04
N SER A 3 -70.23 -42.00 1.81
CA SER A 3 -69.15 -42.26 2.72
C SER A 3 -67.76 -42.40 2.05
N PRO A 4 -66.67 -42.12 2.79
CA PRO A 4 -65.30 -41.99 2.23
C PRO A 4 -64.50 -43.26 2.02
N GLU A 5 -65.05 -44.44 1.98
CA GLU A 5 -64.28 -45.69 1.94
C GLU A 5 -63.93 -46.23 0.57
N GLU A 6 -64.50 -45.75 -0.54
CA GLU A 6 -64.23 -46.33 -1.88
C GLU A 6 -62.97 -45.76 -2.57
N LYS A 7 -62.28 -44.78 -2.02
CA LYS A 7 -61.06 -44.21 -2.66
C LYS A 7 -59.74 -44.86 -2.27
N LYS A 8 -59.76 -45.89 -1.42
CA LYS A 8 -58.50 -46.55 -0.94
C LYS A 8 -58.11 -47.82 -1.69
N LYS A 9 -58.95 -48.35 -2.55
CA LYS A 9 -58.67 -49.66 -3.25
C LYS A 9 -58.05 -49.50 -4.64
N ARG A 10 -58.01 -48.35 -5.26
CA ARG A 10 -57.41 -48.13 -6.60
C ARG A 10 -55.96 -47.71 -6.65
N LYS A 11 -55.27 -47.48 -5.50
CA LYS A 11 -53.91 -47.04 -5.45
C LYS A 11 -52.84 -48.08 -5.07
N ARG A 12 -53.27 -49.40 -4.99
CA ARG A 12 -52.39 -50.51 -4.56
C ARG A 12 -51.97 -51.50 -5.65
N MET A 13 -52.35 -51.31 -6.93
CA MET A 13 -52.00 -52.19 -8.02
C MET A 13 -51.07 -51.66 -9.10
N SER A 14 -50.40 -50.47 -8.85
CA SER A 14 -49.52 -49.86 -9.84
C SER A 14 -48.05 -49.84 -9.44
N THR A 15 -47.67 -50.38 -8.28
CA THR A 15 -46.27 -50.21 -7.76
C THR A 15 -45.41 -51.48 -7.87
N THR A 16 -45.96 -52.58 -8.34
CA THR A 16 -45.26 -53.92 -8.40
C THR A 16 -44.71 -54.27 -9.79
N LYS A 17 -44.97 -53.46 -10.84
CA LYS A 17 -44.43 -53.74 -12.21
C LYS A 17 -43.30 -52.80 -12.63
N LYS A 18 -42.85 -51.86 -11.80
CA LYS A 18 -41.71 -50.98 -12.09
C LYS A 18 -40.40 -51.37 -11.40
N LYS A 19 -40.34 -52.46 -10.67
CA LYS A 19 -39.17 -52.94 -9.94
C LYS A 19 -38.30 -54.00 -10.59
N LYS A 20 -38.61 -54.40 -11.87
CA LYS A 20 -37.91 -55.50 -12.57
C LYS A 20 -37.15 -55.07 -13.85
N LEU A 21 -36.96 -53.78 -14.12
CA LEU A 21 -36.22 -53.31 -15.31
C LEU A 21 -35.12 -52.27 -14.96
N LEU A 22 -34.52 -52.34 -13.76
CA LEU A 22 -33.42 -51.46 -13.30
C LEU A 22 -32.26 -52.28 -12.72
N GLN A 23 -31.96 -53.42 -13.37
CA GLN A 23 -30.73 -54.17 -13.15
C GLN A 23 -30.08 -54.46 -14.50
N SER A 24 -29.11 -53.64 -14.88
CA SER A 24 -27.95 -53.79 -15.75
C SER A 24 -27.78 -52.60 -16.71
N LEU A 25 -27.47 -51.45 -16.16
CA LEU A 25 -26.60 -50.49 -16.84
C LEU A 25 -25.45 -50.27 -15.87
N VAL A 26 -24.49 -51.19 -15.86
CA VAL A 26 -23.16 -50.94 -15.34
C VAL A 26 -22.56 -49.93 -16.31
N LEU A 27 -22.57 -48.63 -15.92
CA LEU A 27 -21.79 -47.63 -16.57
C LEU A 27 -20.33 -48.07 -16.47
N PRO A 28 -19.56 -48.01 -17.58
CA PRO A 28 -18.13 -48.27 -17.51
C PRO A 28 -17.52 -47.31 -16.45
N PRO A 29 -16.51 -47.75 -15.66
CA PRO A 29 -15.89 -46.92 -14.67
C PRO A 29 -15.39 -45.64 -15.37
N THR A 30 -15.86 -44.49 -14.90
CA THR A 30 -15.33 -43.19 -15.31
C THR A 30 -13.80 -43.28 -15.23
N PRO A 31 -13.05 -42.99 -16.29
CA PRO A 31 -11.61 -43.03 -16.20
C PRO A 31 -11.22 -42.18 -15.01
N GLN A 32 -10.60 -42.81 -14.00
CA GLN A 32 -9.97 -42.11 -12.92
C GLN A 32 -9.00 -41.10 -13.56
N SER A 33 -9.31 -39.82 -13.48
CA SER A 33 -8.39 -38.80 -13.89
C SER A 33 -7.12 -39.02 -13.07
N THR A 34 -6.11 -39.60 -13.71
CA THR A 34 -4.75 -39.62 -13.14
C THR A 34 -4.46 -38.18 -12.72
N PRO A 35 -4.13 -37.92 -11.44
CA PRO A 35 -3.79 -36.57 -11.05
C PRO A 35 -2.67 -36.14 -11.97
N ASN A 36 -2.90 -35.02 -12.68
CA ASN A 36 -1.87 -34.40 -13.51
C ASN A 36 -0.62 -34.27 -12.64
N PRO A 37 0.54 -34.80 -13.07
CA PRO A 37 1.76 -34.73 -12.27
C PRO A 37 1.97 -33.26 -11.90
N SER A 38 1.90 -32.94 -10.60
CA SER A 38 2.17 -31.59 -10.14
C SER A 38 3.61 -31.25 -10.49
N LEU A 39 3.84 -30.09 -11.11
CA LEU A 39 5.18 -29.61 -11.36
C LEU A 39 5.95 -29.58 -10.04
N PRO A 40 7.23 -30.01 -10.02
CA PRO A 40 8.08 -29.88 -8.85
C PRO A 40 8.17 -28.41 -8.36
N ASP A 41 8.28 -28.24 -7.04
CA ASP A 41 8.26 -26.92 -6.41
C ASP A 41 9.42 -26.01 -6.88
N ASP A 42 10.58 -26.55 -7.19
CA ASP A 42 11.73 -25.85 -7.73
C ASP A 42 11.44 -25.26 -9.13
N LEU A 43 10.75 -26.01 -9.97
CA LEU A 43 10.31 -25.51 -11.28
C LEU A 43 9.22 -24.42 -11.12
N LEU A 44 8.28 -24.60 -10.20
CA LEU A 44 7.28 -23.57 -9.88
C LEU A 44 7.94 -22.29 -9.37
N LEU A 45 8.91 -22.38 -8.46
CA LEU A 45 9.70 -21.24 -7.96
C LEU A 45 10.44 -20.54 -9.09
N SER A 46 11.08 -21.33 -10.00
CA SER A 46 11.75 -20.78 -11.18
C SER A 46 10.78 -20.03 -12.11
N CYS A 47 9.57 -20.55 -12.30
CA CYS A 47 8.53 -19.87 -13.09
C CYS A 47 8.04 -18.58 -12.38
N PHE A 48 7.67 -18.69 -11.10
CA PHE A 48 7.14 -17.55 -10.34
C PHE A 48 8.16 -16.43 -10.17
N SER A 49 9.44 -16.74 -10.03
CA SER A 49 10.49 -15.72 -9.92
C SER A 49 10.60 -14.82 -11.16
N ARG A 50 10.14 -15.29 -12.31
CA ARG A 50 10.14 -14.55 -13.59
C ARG A 50 8.86 -13.76 -13.83
N LEU A 51 7.78 -14.01 -13.05
CA LEU A 51 6.50 -13.32 -13.18
C LEU A 51 6.49 -12.05 -12.34
N SER A 52 5.79 -11.02 -12.81
CA SER A 52 5.55 -9.83 -11.99
C SER A 52 4.64 -10.15 -10.81
N ARG A 53 4.94 -9.57 -9.66
CA ARG A 53 4.12 -9.68 -8.44
C ARG A 53 2.69 -9.18 -8.61
N LEU A 54 2.43 -8.37 -9.61
CA LEU A 54 1.07 -7.92 -9.95
C LEU A 54 0.11 -9.08 -10.24
N TYR A 55 0.64 -10.27 -10.59
CA TYR A 55 -0.15 -11.49 -10.81
C TYR A 55 -0.27 -12.40 -9.57
N TYR A 56 0.54 -12.18 -8.53
CA TYR A 56 0.60 -13.06 -7.35
C TYR A 56 -0.74 -13.18 -6.60
N PRO A 57 -1.54 -12.11 -6.41
CA PRO A 57 -2.86 -12.27 -5.80
C PRO A 57 -3.77 -13.22 -6.58
N THR A 58 -3.71 -13.23 -7.91
CA THR A 58 -4.46 -14.16 -8.75
C THR A 58 -3.91 -15.58 -8.68
N LEU A 59 -2.58 -15.72 -8.76
CA LEU A 59 -1.90 -17.03 -8.67
C LEU A 59 -2.11 -17.69 -7.32
N SER A 60 -2.18 -16.93 -6.23
CA SER A 60 -2.44 -17.46 -4.88
C SER A 60 -3.81 -18.11 -4.72
N LEU A 61 -4.75 -17.86 -5.64
CA LEU A 61 -6.09 -18.47 -5.66
C LEU A 61 -6.10 -19.85 -6.33
N VAL A 62 -5.04 -20.24 -7.04
CA VAL A 62 -4.98 -21.50 -7.79
C VAL A 62 -4.94 -22.71 -6.86
N SER A 63 -4.06 -22.68 -5.86
CA SER A 63 -3.92 -23.77 -4.87
C SER A 63 -3.22 -23.27 -3.59
N LYS A 64 -3.34 -24.06 -2.51
CA LYS A 64 -2.59 -23.82 -1.26
C LYS A 64 -1.08 -23.93 -1.47
N THR A 65 -0.62 -24.82 -2.36
CA THR A 65 0.79 -24.94 -2.72
C THR A 65 1.29 -23.65 -3.38
N PHE A 66 0.56 -23.11 -4.37
CA PHE A 66 0.91 -21.82 -4.99
C PHE A 66 0.96 -20.71 -3.96
N GLN A 67 -0.05 -20.62 -3.09
CA GLN A 67 -0.07 -19.63 -2.02
C GLN A 67 1.16 -19.71 -1.10
N SER A 68 1.56 -20.94 -0.73
CA SER A 68 2.75 -21.17 0.11
C SER A 68 4.03 -20.78 -0.61
N LEU A 69 4.23 -21.23 -1.86
CA LEU A 69 5.41 -20.93 -2.66
C LEU A 69 5.55 -19.44 -2.93
N LEU A 70 4.46 -18.73 -3.23
CA LEU A 70 4.44 -17.29 -3.48
C LEU A 70 4.80 -16.45 -2.22
N ALA A 71 4.65 -17.03 -1.03
CA ALA A 71 5.05 -16.41 0.24
C ALA A 71 6.40 -16.90 0.77
N SER A 72 7.07 -17.83 0.06
CA SER A 72 8.29 -18.47 0.55
C SER A 72 9.51 -17.57 0.43
N PRO A 73 10.44 -17.59 1.39
CA PRO A 73 11.70 -16.84 1.31
C PRO A 73 12.56 -17.24 0.11
N GLU A 74 12.48 -18.50 -0.32
CA GLU A 74 13.24 -19.06 -1.45
C GLU A 74 12.88 -18.35 -2.76
N LEU A 75 11.60 -18.06 -2.98
CA LEU A 75 11.15 -17.31 -4.15
C LEU A 75 11.83 -15.94 -4.23
N TYR A 76 11.89 -15.23 -3.12
CA TYR A 76 12.47 -13.88 -3.08
C TYR A 76 13.99 -13.87 -3.16
N LYS A 77 14.66 -14.91 -2.64
CA LYS A 77 16.08 -15.13 -2.87
C LYS A 77 16.36 -15.36 -4.36
N THR A 78 15.56 -16.22 -5.01
CA THR A 78 15.67 -16.48 -6.47
C THR A 78 15.39 -15.22 -7.28
N ARG A 79 14.39 -14.42 -6.93
CA ARG A 79 14.11 -13.13 -7.60
C ARG A 79 15.29 -12.18 -7.47
N SER A 80 15.86 -12.04 -6.28
CA SER A 80 17.01 -11.18 -6.03
C SER A 80 18.24 -11.63 -6.82
N SER A 81 18.54 -12.93 -6.83
CA SER A 81 19.67 -13.47 -7.60
C SER A 81 19.51 -13.29 -9.11
N LEU A 82 18.29 -13.27 -9.62
CA LEU A 82 17.98 -13.00 -11.03
C LEU A 82 17.90 -11.49 -11.36
N GLY A 83 18.15 -10.58 -10.40
CA GLY A 83 17.99 -9.14 -10.58
C GLY A 83 16.54 -8.73 -10.91
N ARG A 84 15.54 -9.50 -10.45
CA ARG A 84 14.12 -9.29 -10.74
C ARG A 84 13.34 -8.77 -9.53
N THR A 85 13.96 -7.97 -8.71
CA THR A 85 13.26 -7.21 -7.69
C THR A 85 12.35 -6.18 -8.36
N GLU A 86 11.17 -5.96 -7.79
CA GLU A 86 10.21 -4.97 -8.29
C GLU A 86 9.55 -4.20 -7.14
N SER A 87 9.11 -2.99 -7.46
CA SER A 87 8.38 -2.16 -6.53
C SER A 87 6.92 -2.62 -6.43
N CYS A 88 6.43 -2.77 -5.20
CA CYS A 88 5.07 -3.20 -4.89
C CYS A 88 4.34 -2.09 -4.15
N LEU A 89 3.21 -1.66 -4.69
CA LEU A 89 2.43 -0.54 -4.18
C LEU A 89 1.39 -1.02 -3.17
N TYR A 90 1.39 -0.42 -2.01
CA TYR A 90 0.48 -0.68 -0.91
C TYR A 90 -0.35 0.56 -0.58
N VAL A 91 -1.63 0.36 -0.32
CA VAL A 91 -2.58 1.42 0.03
C VAL A 91 -3.29 1.06 1.31
N CYS A 92 -3.26 1.96 2.27
CA CYS A 92 -3.99 1.86 3.51
C CYS A 92 -5.27 2.68 3.42
N LEU A 93 -6.42 2.03 3.56
CA LEU A 93 -7.73 2.66 3.57
C LEU A 93 -8.31 2.63 4.98
N LYS A 94 -8.79 3.78 5.44
CA LYS A 94 -9.56 3.91 6.68
C LYS A 94 -11.02 4.18 6.35
N SER A 95 -11.94 3.50 7.06
CA SER A 95 -13.39 3.70 6.93
C SER A 95 -13.96 4.05 8.29
N HIS A 96 -14.68 5.17 8.38
CA HIS A 96 -15.43 5.50 9.61
C HIS A 96 -16.75 4.69 9.63
N PRO A 97 -17.18 4.10 10.77
CA PRO A 97 -16.60 4.17 12.12
C PRO A 97 -15.53 3.10 12.43
N ASP A 98 -15.16 2.24 11.46
CA ASP A 98 -14.20 1.15 11.66
C ASP A 98 -12.80 1.71 12.02
N PRO A 99 -12.27 1.45 13.23
CA PRO A 99 -10.98 1.96 13.64
C PRO A 99 -9.81 1.22 12.95
N ILE A 100 -10.06 0.00 12.45
CA ILE A 100 -9.02 -0.86 11.87
C ILE A 100 -8.82 -0.52 10.39
N PRO A 101 -7.62 -0.07 10.00
CA PRO A 101 -7.32 0.23 8.62
C PRO A 101 -7.26 -1.06 7.79
N ARG A 102 -7.62 -0.95 6.53
CA ARG A 102 -7.57 -2.06 5.58
C ARG A 102 -6.46 -1.83 4.57
N TRP A 103 -5.60 -2.82 4.41
CA TRP A 103 -4.50 -2.78 3.47
C TRP A 103 -4.86 -3.42 2.15
N TYR A 104 -4.37 -2.82 1.08
CA TYR A 104 -4.55 -3.28 -0.29
C TYR A 104 -3.22 -3.20 -1.02
N THR A 105 -3.03 -4.08 -2.00
CA THR A 105 -1.89 -4.02 -2.93
C THR A 105 -2.39 -3.88 -4.35
N LEU A 106 -1.59 -3.19 -5.19
CA LEU A 106 -1.87 -3.09 -6.62
C LEU A 106 -1.64 -4.44 -7.28
N CYS A 107 -2.59 -4.89 -8.11
CA CYS A 107 -2.44 -6.10 -8.89
C CYS A 107 -3.09 -5.97 -10.27
N ARG A 108 -2.78 -6.89 -11.18
CA ARG A 108 -3.43 -7.03 -12.48
C ARG A 108 -4.75 -7.77 -12.33
N LYS A 109 -5.77 -7.30 -13.04
CA LYS A 109 -6.99 -8.06 -13.24
C LYS A 109 -6.65 -9.33 -14.02
N PRO A 110 -7.23 -10.50 -13.69
CA PRO A 110 -7.19 -11.66 -14.58
C PRO A 110 -7.75 -11.24 -15.94
N ASP A 111 -7.03 -11.58 -17.01
CA ASP A 111 -7.57 -11.38 -18.35
C ASP A 111 -8.85 -12.20 -18.50
N LYS A 112 -9.96 -11.54 -18.78
CA LYS A 112 -11.20 -12.19 -19.19
C LYS A 112 -11.09 -12.60 -20.66
N THR A 113 -10.09 -13.36 -20.99
CA THR A 113 -10.05 -14.10 -22.24
C THR A 113 -10.85 -15.36 -22.02
N LEU A 114 -11.99 -15.45 -22.66
CA LEU A 114 -12.80 -16.60 -23.03
C LEU A 114 -14.32 -16.46 -22.72
N THR A 115 -14.90 -15.28 -22.94
CA THR A 115 -16.31 -15.21 -23.30
C THR A 115 -16.49 -14.08 -24.30
N THR A 116 -16.24 -14.40 -25.55
CA THR A 116 -16.69 -13.62 -26.69
C THR A 116 -18.20 -13.71 -26.79
N ASN A 117 -18.91 -12.68 -26.34
CA ASN A 117 -20.20 -12.31 -26.90
C ASN A 117 -19.99 -10.98 -27.61
N GLU A 118 -20.01 -11.03 -28.92
CA GLU A 118 -19.72 -9.97 -29.87
C GLU A 118 -20.80 -8.87 -29.98
N ASP A 119 -21.70 -8.71 -29.04
CA ASP A 119 -22.80 -7.74 -29.16
C ASP A 119 -22.84 -6.77 -27.98
N THR A 120 -21.89 -5.83 -27.93
CA THR A 120 -22.16 -4.47 -27.41
C THR A 120 -20.95 -3.55 -27.71
N MET A 121 -20.91 -3.00 -28.88
CA MET A 121 -20.11 -1.81 -29.24
C MET A 121 -20.66 -0.60 -28.51
N LYS A 122 -20.46 -0.51 -27.20
CA LYS A 122 -20.48 0.75 -26.45
C LYS A 122 -19.05 1.07 -26.08
N LEU A 123 -18.57 2.26 -26.45
CA LEU A 123 -17.27 2.84 -26.14
C LEU A 123 -16.85 2.53 -24.68
N LYS A 124 -16.30 1.35 -24.41
CA LYS A 124 -15.70 0.99 -23.12
C LYS A 124 -14.36 1.71 -23.06
N LYS A 125 -14.29 2.74 -22.21
CA LYS A 125 -13.03 3.38 -21.82
C LYS A 125 -12.04 2.28 -21.48
N LYS A 126 -10.93 2.19 -22.23
CA LYS A 126 -9.94 1.11 -22.12
C LYS A 126 -9.39 1.12 -20.68
N SER A 127 -9.76 0.12 -19.87
CA SER A 127 -9.24 -0.03 -18.50
C SER A 127 -7.75 -0.33 -18.55
N SER A 128 -6.98 0.20 -17.61
CA SER A 128 -5.53 -0.08 -17.49
C SER A 128 -5.25 -1.54 -17.11
N GLY A 129 -6.26 -2.29 -16.70
CA GLY A 129 -6.12 -3.66 -16.24
C GLY A 129 -5.60 -3.80 -14.80
N TYR A 130 -5.54 -2.71 -14.03
CA TYR A 130 -5.13 -2.74 -12.62
C TYR A 130 -6.33 -2.68 -11.66
N VAL A 131 -6.16 -3.26 -10.47
CA VAL A 131 -7.10 -3.19 -9.34
C VAL A 131 -6.33 -3.17 -8.01
N LEU A 132 -7.02 -2.82 -6.93
CA LEU A 132 -6.53 -3.01 -5.57
C LEU A 132 -7.09 -4.31 -5.00
N ALA A 133 -6.21 -5.26 -4.70
CA ALA A 133 -6.55 -6.48 -3.99
C ALA A 133 -6.40 -6.29 -2.49
N LYS A 134 -7.43 -6.67 -1.72
CA LYS A 134 -7.38 -6.60 -0.26
C LYS A 134 -6.38 -7.62 0.29
N ILE A 135 -5.53 -7.18 1.20
CA ILE A 135 -4.61 -8.05 1.94
C ILE A 135 -5.36 -8.61 3.16
N PRO A 136 -5.39 -9.92 3.34
CA PRO A 136 -5.95 -10.51 4.57
C PRO A 136 -4.99 -10.21 5.73
N THR A 137 -5.30 -9.18 6.51
CA THR A 137 -4.52 -8.80 7.69
C THR A 137 -5.34 -9.08 8.95
N SER A 138 -4.90 -10.00 9.78
CA SER A 138 -5.54 -10.31 11.05
C SER A 138 -5.09 -9.41 12.21
N HIS A 139 -3.98 -8.69 12.09
CA HIS A 139 -3.35 -7.97 13.20
C HIS A 139 -2.67 -6.65 12.78
N SER A 140 -3.20 -5.92 11.82
CA SER A 140 -2.73 -4.55 11.59
C SER A 140 -3.17 -3.69 12.77
N GLY A 141 -2.25 -3.25 13.60
CA GLY A 141 -2.53 -2.25 14.62
C GLY A 141 -3.12 -0.96 14.01
N PRO A 142 -3.66 -0.05 14.84
CA PRO A 142 -4.13 1.23 14.35
C PRO A 142 -2.97 1.97 13.67
N VAL A 143 -3.18 2.38 12.42
CA VAL A 143 -2.19 3.16 11.64
C VAL A 143 -2.41 4.66 11.84
N HIS A 144 -3.58 5.00 12.36
CA HIS A 144 -3.95 6.38 12.60
C HIS A 144 -3.07 6.99 13.69
N TRP A 145 -2.43 8.10 13.37
CA TRP A 145 -1.52 8.81 14.26
C TRP A 145 -0.18 8.10 14.59
N SER A 146 0.18 7.06 13.84
CA SER A 146 1.50 6.44 13.86
C SER A 146 2.37 6.96 12.72
N GLY A 147 3.68 6.79 12.84
CA GLY A 147 4.61 6.98 11.74
C GLY A 147 4.63 5.77 10.82
N LEU A 148 4.63 5.97 9.50
CA LEU A 148 4.81 4.89 8.53
C LEU A 148 6.09 5.11 7.71
N ALA A 149 6.89 4.06 7.59
CA ALA A 149 8.11 4.04 6.78
C ALA A 149 8.23 2.72 6.02
N THR A 150 8.95 2.73 4.90
CA THR A 150 9.27 1.51 4.14
C THR A 150 10.77 1.39 3.96
N VAL A 151 11.33 0.22 4.29
CA VAL A 151 12.73 -0.10 4.00
C VAL A 151 12.80 -1.51 3.41
N GLY A 152 13.29 -1.61 2.19
CA GLY A 152 13.32 -2.87 1.44
C GLY A 152 11.91 -3.46 1.29
N SER A 153 11.72 -4.70 1.77
CA SER A 153 10.44 -5.39 1.73
C SER A 153 9.52 -5.10 2.91
N ASP A 154 9.93 -4.31 3.88
CA ASP A 154 9.21 -4.14 5.13
C ASP A 154 8.51 -2.78 5.22
N ILE A 155 7.26 -2.78 5.71
CA ILE A 155 6.50 -1.59 6.09
C ILE A 155 6.49 -1.52 7.61
N TYR A 156 7.01 -0.44 8.15
CA TYR A 156 7.09 -0.15 9.59
C TYR A 156 5.94 0.75 9.99
N ASN A 157 5.18 0.34 11.01
CA ASN A 157 4.16 1.13 11.68
C ASN A 157 4.69 1.44 13.09
N ILE A 158 4.99 2.70 13.37
CA ILE A 158 5.84 3.12 14.48
C ILE A 158 5.06 4.06 15.41
N GLY A 159 4.96 3.71 16.68
CA GLY A 159 4.29 4.51 17.70
C GLY A 159 2.79 4.65 17.47
N GLY A 160 2.25 5.80 17.85
CA GLY A 160 0.82 6.07 17.79
C GLY A 160 0.06 5.57 19.02
N PRO A 161 -1.25 5.80 19.13
CA PRO A 161 -2.05 5.34 20.25
C PRO A 161 -2.27 3.82 20.18
N ILE A 162 -2.28 3.16 21.34
CA ILE A 162 -2.53 1.72 21.43
C ILE A 162 -4.02 1.39 21.25
N ASN A 163 -4.88 2.25 21.75
CA ASN A 163 -6.34 2.17 21.67
C ASN A 163 -6.89 3.57 21.31
N ASP A 164 -8.23 3.75 21.37
CA ASP A 164 -8.85 5.06 21.30
C ASP A 164 -8.41 5.99 22.45
N ASP A 165 -7.81 5.43 23.49
CA ASP A 165 -7.07 6.14 24.53
C ASP A 165 -5.81 6.73 23.96
N LYS A 166 -5.73 8.01 24.01
CA LYS A 166 -4.72 8.88 23.40
C LYS A 166 -3.27 8.69 23.93
N ASP A 167 -2.93 7.58 24.55
CA ASP A 167 -1.64 7.34 25.17
C ASP A 167 -0.54 7.06 24.14
N PRO A 168 0.64 7.68 24.31
CA PRO A 168 1.77 7.46 23.42
C PRO A 168 2.29 6.03 23.57
N SER A 169 2.75 5.44 22.48
CA SER A 169 3.29 4.08 22.41
C SER A 169 4.73 4.07 21.88
N SER A 170 5.53 3.13 22.36
CA SER A 170 6.83 2.78 21.77
C SER A 170 6.75 1.57 20.83
N ARG A 171 5.54 1.05 20.58
CA ARG A 171 5.32 -0.14 19.77
C ARG A 171 5.73 0.05 18.33
N VAL A 172 6.34 -0.97 17.75
CA VAL A 172 6.68 -1.05 16.34
C VAL A 172 6.09 -2.33 15.77
N LEU A 173 5.31 -2.20 14.70
CA LEU A 173 4.80 -3.33 13.93
C LEU A 173 5.44 -3.30 12.55
N ILE A 174 5.83 -4.47 12.06
CA ILE A 174 6.50 -4.61 10.77
C ILE A 174 5.68 -5.56 9.90
N MET A 175 5.26 -5.09 8.73
CA MET A 175 4.64 -5.93 7.72
C MET A 175 5.68 -6.35 6.69
N ASP A 176 5.95 -7.64 6.60
CA ASP A 176 6.74 -8.20 5.51
C ASP A 176 5.86 -8.28 4.25
N SER A 177 6.18 -7.49 3.25
CA SER A 177 5.43 -7.44 2.00
C SER A 177 5.54 -8.69 1.12
N ARG A 178 6.48 -9.59 1.40
CA ARG A 178 6.63 -10.87 0.71
C ARG A 178 5.53 -11.84 1.13
N SER A 179 5.29 -11.94 2.44
CA SER A 179 4.29 -12.81 3.05
C SER A 179 2.98 -12.09 3.38
N ASN A 180 2.95 -10.77 3.37
CA ASN A 180 1.86 -9.91 3.83
C ASN A 180 1.48 -10.17 5.31
N ARG A 181 2.45 -10.53 6.15
CA ARG A 181 2.24 -10.82 7.57
C ARG A 181 2.84 -9.73 8.44
N TRP A 182 2.11 -9.35 9.48
CA TRP A 182 2.57 -8.45 10.52
C TRP A 182 3.30 -9.20 11.62
N ARG A 183 4.36 -8.61 12.12
CA ARG A 183 5.12 -9.06 13.30
C ARG A 183 5.47 -7.87 14.19
N GLU A 184 5.78 -8.10 15.44
CA GLU A 184 6.34 -7.08 16.30
C GLU A 184 7.82 -6.87 15.96
N GLY A 185 8.23 -5.60 15.99
CA GLY A 185 9.61 -5.18 15.88
C GLY A 185 10.17 -4.71 17.23
N PRO A 186 11.48 -4.37 17.28
CA PRO A 186 12.07 -3.75 18.46
C PRO A 186 11.36 -2.44 18.81
N SER A 187 10.92 -2.31 20.07
CA SER A 187 10.25 -1.10 20.54
C SER A 187 11.19 0.10 20.52
N MET A 188 10.64 1.29 20.25
CA MET A 188 11.34 2.56 20.40
C MET A 188 11.82 2.76 21.85
N LEU A 189 12.84 3.56 22.02
CA LEU A 189 13.32 3.98 23.35
C LEU A 189 12.33 4.94 24.01
N VAL A 190 11.62 5.74 23.22
CA VAL A 190 10.68 6.76 23.67
C VAL A 190 9.27 6.48 23.19
N LYS A 191 8.28 6.61 24.10
CA LYS A 191 6.85 6.54 23.72
C LYS A 191 6.45 7.78 22.95
N ARG A 192 5.84 7.60 21.75
CA ARG A 192 5.47 8.70 20.86
C ARG A 192 4.01 8.62 20.44
N ARG A 193 3.39 9.80 20.39
CA ARG A 193 2.06 10.02 19.84
C ARG A 193 2.19 10.98 18.65
N TYR A 194 1.68 10.64 17.48
CA TYR A 194 1.83 11.43 16.26
C TYR A 194 3.29 11.67 15.82
N PRO A 195 4.17 10.66 15.87
CA PRO A 195 5.52 10.87 15.37
C PRO A 195 5.49 11.07 13.86
N VAL A 196 6.47 11.79 13.35
CA VAL A 196 6.79 11.79 11.93
C VAL A 196 7.95 10.85 11.67
N THR A 197 7.91 10.17 10.50
CA THR A 197 8.95 9.23 10.11
C THR A 197 9.49 9.56 8.74
N SER A 198 10.77 9.39 8.56
CA SER A 198 11.44 9.49 7.27
C SER A 198 12.54 8.44 7.14
N VAL A 199 12.87 8.08 5.91
CA VAL A 199 13.95 7.13 5.61
C VAL A 199 15.08 7.87 4.93
N LEU A 200 16.30 7.64 5.41
CA LEU A 200 17.51 8.13 4.78
C LEU A 200 18.62 7.09 4.91
N ASP A 201 19.29 6.76 3.82
CA ASP A 201 20.38 5.77 3.76
C ASP A 201 20.00 4.39 4.38
N GLY A 202 18.71 4.00 4.23
CA GLY A 202 18.17 2.73 4.75
C GLY A 202 17.88 2.71 6.26
N LYS A 203 18.07 3.83 6.97
CA LYS A 203 17.69 4.00 8.37
C LYS A 203 16.38 4.78 8.50
N ILE A 204 15.62 4.51 9.57
CA ILE A 204 14.35 5.16 9.85
C ILE A 204 14.54 6.17 10.97
N TYR A 205 14.28 7.43 10.68
CA TYR A 205 14.33 8.54 11.64
C TYR A 205 12.90 8.84 12.11
N VAL A 206 12.73 8.92 13.45
CA VAL A 206 11.43 9.15 14.10
C VAL A 206 11.53 10.34 15.00
N ALA A 207 10.72 11.37 14.75
CA ALA A 207 10.78 12.62 15.48
C ALA A 207 9.44 13.05 16.04
N GLY A 208 9.47 13.75 17.15
CA GLY A 208 8.31 14.36 17.81
C GLY A 208 7.41 13.35 18.52
N GLY A 209 6.27 13.84 19.02
CA GLY A 209 5.26 13.04 19.68
C GLY A 209 5.62 12.52 21.08
N CYS A 210 6.75 12.87 21.63
CA CYS A 210 7.15 12.59 23.02
C CYS A 210 6.43 13.54 24.00
N LYS A 211 6.38 13.14 25.28
CA LYS A 211 5.60 13.88 26.30
C LYS A 211 6.18 15.26 26.60
N ASP A 212 7.51 15.40 26.59
CA ASP A 212 8.24 16.65 26.89
C ASP A 212 9.19 17.00 25.73
N CYS A 213 8.63 17.25 24.56
CA CYS A 213 9.42 17.51 23.34
C CYS A 213 10.22 18.82 23.34
N SER A 214 9.97 19.73 24.28
CA SER A 214 10.55 21.09 24.25
C SER A 214 11.99 21.18 24.77
N SER A 215 12.44 20.21 25.55
CA SER A 215 13.75 20.28 26.23
C SER A 215 14.55 18.98 26.23
N SER A 216 14.04 17.90 25.61
CA SER A 216 14.60 16.58 25.84
C SER A 216 15.54 16.11 24.74
N SER A 217 16.61 15.43 25.14
CA SER A 217 17.45 14.60 24.29
C SER A 217 16.66 13.48 23.56
N GLU A 218 15.39 13.29 23.91
CA GLU A 218 14.48 12.28 23.41
C GLU A 218 13.66 12.72 22.19
N TRP A 219 13.93 13.91 21.63
CA TRP A 219 13.13 14.49 20.55
C TRP A 219 13.15 13.67 19.27
N MET A 220 14.28 13.06 18.93
CA MET A 220 14.41 12.19 17.75
C MET A 220 15.22 10.94 18.07
N GLU A 221 14.83 9.84 17.46
CA GLU A 221 15.57 8.58 17.49
C GLU A 221 15.69 7.98 16.08
N VAL A 222 16.69 7.15 15.89
CA VAL A 222 16.95 6.47 14.61
C VAL A 222 16.95 4.96 14.81
N PHE A 223 16.30 4.25 13.91
CA PHE A 223 16.30 2.80 13.84
C PHE A 223 17.16 2.33 12.68
N ASP A 224 18.06 1.40 12.95
CA ASP A 224 18.81 0.70 11.92
C ASP A 224 18.19 -0.69 11.68
N PRO A 225 17.51 -0.93 10.54
CA PRO A 225 16.92 -2.23 10.24
C PRO A 225 17.91 -3.37 10.08
N LYS A 226 19.20 -3.08 9.85
CA LYS A 226 20.24 -4.12 9.72
C LYS A 226 20.66 -4.67 11.07
N THR A 227 20.85 -3.81 12.05
CA THR A 227 21.25 -4.18 13.41
C THR A 227 20.06 -4.42 14.33
N GLN A 228 18.86 -3.98 13.94
CA GLN A 228 17.62 -4.01 14.72
C GLN A 228 17.73 -3.20 16.03
N THR A 229 18.49 -2.10 16.01
CA THR A 229 18.74 -1.25 17.17
C THR A 229 18.18 0.15 17.00
N TRP A 230 17.80 0.76 18.12
CA TRP A 230 17.39 2.15 18.23
C TRP A 230 18.49 2.97 18.92
N GLU A 231 18.72 4.17 18.43
CA GLU A 231 19.66 5.15 19.01
C GLU A 231 18.98 6.50 19.11
N LEU A 232 19.24 7.23 20.21
CA LEU A 232 18.82 8.62 20.37
C LEU A 232 19.69 9.50 19.49
N VAL A 233 19.07 10.48 18.85
CA VAL A 233 19.77 11.51 18.08
C VAL A 233 19.86 12.77 18.94
N SER A 234 21.03 13.42 18.93
CA SER A 234 21.23 14.68 19.65
C SER A 234 20.14 15.71 19.35
N SER A 235 19.57 16.30 20.38
CA SER A 235 18.53 17.33 20.22
C SER A 235 19.05 18.55 19.47
N PRO A 236 18.20 19.21 18.64
CA PRO A 236 18.57 20.47 18.01
C PRO A 236 18.71 21.65 18.98
N GLY A 237 18.44 21.47 20.28
CA GLY A 237 18.44 22.50 21.30
C GLY A 237 17.13 23.29 21.38
N THR A 238 16.85 23.87 22.54
CA THR A 238 15.61 24.62 22.81
C THR A 238 15.44 25.87 21.95
N GLU A 239 16.52 26.49 21.53
CA GLU A 239 16.51 27.67 20.67
C GLU A 239 16.01 27.38 19.25
N ILE A 240 16.12 26.12 18.81
CA ILE A 240 15.75 25.67 17.47
C ILE A 240 14.40 24.92 17.48
N CYS A 241 14.13 24.18 18.55
CA CYS A 241 12.93 23.37 18.74
C CYS A 241 11.75 24.16 19.31
N GLY A 242 11.41 25.31 18.77
CA GLY A 242 10.30 26.16 19.26
C GLY A 242 8.90 25.53 19.14
N CYS A 243 8.75 24.27 18.75
CA CYS A 243 7.43 23.67 18.56
C CYS A 243 7.34 22.22 19.07
N ASN A 244 6.36 21.98 19.91
CA ASN A 244 5.98 20.65 20.41
C ASN A 244 5.27 19.78 19.36
N TYR A 245 5.00 20.32 18.16
CA TYR A 245 4.24 19.64 17.14
C TYR A 245 5.01 19.55 15.83
N VAL A 246 5.32 18.34 15.42
CA VAL A 246 5.88 18.03 14.10
C VAL A 246 4.80 17.45 13.20
N SER A 247 4.77 17.89 11.96
CA SER A 247 3.70 17.53 11.02
C SER A 247 4.18 16.78 9.77
N LYS A 248 5.45 16.97 9.39
CA LYS A 248 6.02 16.44 8.14
C LYS A 248 7.49 16.11 8.33
N SER A 249 7.96 15.07 7.66
CA SER A 249 9.39 14.80 7.53
C SER A 249 9.71 14.12 6.20
N ALA A 250 10.93 14.31 5.71
CA ALA A 250 11.43 13.60 4.52
C ALA A 250 12.95 13.47 4.61
N GLY A 251 13.47 12.31 4.20
CA GLY A 251 14.90 12.03 4.09
C GLY A 251 15.32 12.09 2.62
N PHE A 252 16.14 13.06 2.25
CA PHE A 252 16.72 13.19 0.92
C PHE A 252 17.90 14.15 0.95
N ASP A 253 18.73 14.12 -0.09
CA ASP A 253 19.93 14.97 -0.22
C ASP A 253 20.87 14.90 1.00
N GLY A 254 21.01 13.69 1.58
CA GLY A 254 21.85 13.43 2.76
C GLY A 254 21.37 14.06 4.07
N LYS A 255 20.13 14.56 4.13
CA LYS A 255 19.53 15.22 5.28
C LYS A 255 18.16 14.67 5.61
N VAL A 256 17.80 14.74 6.88
CA VAL A 256 16.46 14.49 7.39
C VAL A 256 15.79 15.83 7.66
N TYR A 257 14.81 16.18 6.84
CA TYR A 257 14.03 17.40 6.98
C TYR A 257 12.80 17.15 7.85
N ILE A 258 12.55 18.07 8.80
CA ILE A 258 11.44 17.96 9.76
C ILE A 258 10.78 19.33 9.89
N PHE A 259 9.45 19.37 9.80
CA PHE A 259 8.67 20.59 9.87
C PHE A 259 7.53 20.50 10.88
N GLY A 260 7.32 21.62 11.59
CA GLY A 260 6.24 21.79 12.54
C GLY A 260 6.24 23.19 13.13
N GLY A 261 5.06 23.73 13.43
CA GLY A 261 4.93 25.03 14.10
C GLY A 261 5.54 26.24 13.39
N GLY A 262 5.71 26.19 12.07
CA GLY A 262 6.24 27.29 11.26
C GLY A 262 7.77 27.33 11.14
N ASN A 263 8.50 26.36 11.70
CA ASN A 263 9.95 26.24 11.60
C ASN A 263 10.34 24.92 10.93
N GLY A 264 11.29 24.97 9.99
CA GLY A 264 11.89 23.80 9.37
C GLY A 264 13.29 23.54 9.94
N LEU A 265 13.58 22.27 10.19
CA LEU A 265 14.87 21.78 10.64
C LEU A 265 15.39 20.72 9.67
N ALA A 266 16.70 20.68 9.48
CA ALA A 266 17.37 19.61 8.78
C ALA A 266 18.47 19.02 9.66
N TYR A 267 18.44 17.71 9.83
CA TYR A 267 19.50 16.96 10.49
C TYR A 267 20.43 16.35 9.44
N LYS A 268 21.74 16.52 9.63
CA LYS A 268 22.80 15.94 8.81
C LYS A 268 23.43 14.75 9.54
N PRO A 269 23.04 13.53 9.30
CA PRO A 269 23.50 12.36 10.08
C PRO A 269 25.03 12.16 10.02
N ARG A 270 25.66 12.44 8.89
CA ARG A 270 27.12 12.29 8.72
C ARG A 270 27.94 13.30 9.56
N GLU A 271 27.34 14.44 9.86
CA GLU A 271 27.98 15.53 10.61
C GLU A 271 27.50 15.60 12.07
N GLY A 272 26.40 14.89 12.40
CA GLY A 272 25.75 14.99 13.70
C GLY A 272 25.17 16.40 14.00
N ARG A 273 24.92 17.21 12.96
CA ARG A 273 24.53 18.61 13.10
C ARG A 273 23.12 18.91 12.63
N TRP A 274 22.52 19.89 13.30
CA TRP A 274 21.24 20.49 12.91
C TRP A 274 21.46 21.83 12.22
N GLU A 275 20.57 22.15 11.26
CA GLU A 275 20.49 23.44 10.61
C GLU A 275 19.05 23.90 10.47
N ARG A 276 18.79 25.19 10.44
CA ARG A 276 17.50 25.77 10.11
C ARG A 276 17.26 25.68 8.60
N VAL A 277 16.03 25.39 8.22
CA VAL A 277 15.61 25.37 6.82
C VAL A 277 14.81 26.62 6.48
N GLY A 278 15.00 27.15 5.28
CA GLY A 278 14.27 28.32 4.81
C GLY A 278 12.76 28.12 4.80
N TRP A 279 12.03 29.17 5.07
CA TRP A 279 10.56 29.18 5.14
C TRP A 279 9.88 28.83 3.80
N GLU A 280 10.55 29.05 2.66
CA GLU A 280 10.06 28.72 1.32
C GLU A 280 9.77 27.22 1.17
N MET A 281 10.58 26.39 1.79
CA MET A 281 10.35 24.94 1.75
C MET A 281 9.09 24.58 2.52
N ASP A 282 8.86 25.17 3.70
CA ASP A 282 7.72 24.83 4.56
C ASP A 282 6.38 25.34 4.04
N THR A 283 6.30 26.58 3.59
CA THR A 283 5.03 27.24 3.19
C THR A 283 4.34 26.58 2.01
N SER A 284 5.11 25.96 1.12
CA SER A 284 4.57 25.28 -0.07
C SER A 284 4.40 23.78 0.10
N TRP A 285 4.89 23.19 1.17
CA TRP A 285 4.87 21.74 1.38
C TRP A 285 3.55 21.29 1.99
N PRO A 286 2.72 20.50 1.27
CA PRO A 286 1.45 20.02 1.79
C PRO A 286 1.64 18.88 2.81
N TRP A 287 0.72 18.75 3.74
CA TRP A 287 0.81 17.81 4.86
C TRP A 287 0.84 16.32 4.45
N TYR A 288 0.20 15.96 3.33
CA TYR A 288 0.03 14.55 2.94
C TYR A 288 0.32 14.25 1.48
N SER A 289 0.50 15.26 0.66
CA SER A 289 0.60 15.10 -0.79
C SER A 289 2.04 15.28 -1.26
N TYR A 290 2.95 14.48 -0.70
CA TYR A 290 4.36 14.50 -1.07
C TYR A 290 4.98 13.10 -1.06
N ALA A 291 6.08 12.92 -1.75
CA ALA A 291 6.94 11.74 -1.71
C ALA A 291 8.38 12.10 -2.09
N VAL A 292 9.33 11.34 -1.58
CA VAL A 292 10.71 11.36 -2.06
C VAL A 292 10.87 10.24 -3.09
N ILE A 293 11.33 10.58 -4.29
CA ILE A 293 11.55 9.65 -5.39
C ILE A 293 12.92 9.96 -5.99
N ASP A 294 13.78 8.95 -6.07
CA ASP A 294 15.17 9.10 -6.57
C ASP A 294 15.89 10.30 -5.92
N ASN A 295 15.82 10.37 -4.58
CA ASN A 295 16.45 11.42 -3.78
C ASN A 295 15.96 12.86 -4.08
N VAL A 296 14.76 13.03 -4.65
CA VAL A 296 14.12 14.31 -4.92
C VAL A 296 12.76 14.36 -4.22
N LEU A 297 12.49 15.47 -3.53
CA LEU A 297 11.19 15.70 -2.90
C LEU A 297 10.19 16.24 -3.93
N TYR A 298 9.10 15.52 -4.11
CA TYR A 298 7.96 15.91 -4.95
C TYR A 298 6.74 16.22 -4.11
N GLN A 299 5.90 17.12 -4.61
CA GLN A 299 4.61 17.44 -4.00
C GLN A 299 3.51 17.69 -5.04
N TYR A 300 2.26 17.58 -4.58
CA TYR A 300 1.09 18.06 -5.31
C TYR A 300 0.32 19.09 -4.47
N ASN A 301 0.23 20.32 -4.99
CA ASN A 301 -0.55 21.42 -4.40
C ASN A 301 -1.27 22.21 -5.51
N GLY A 302 -2.23 21.55 -6.18
CA GLY A 302 -2.90 22.07 -7.37
C GLY A 302 -2.07 21.99 -8.65
N GLY A 303 -0.81 21.53 -8.55
CA GLY A 303 0.13 21.19 -9.59
C GLY A 303 1.27 20.39 -9.01
N PHE A 304 1.91 19.56 -9.84
CA PHE A 304 3.09 18.80 -9.41
C PHE A 304 4.32 19.70 -9.39
N LYS A 305 5.08 19.64 -8.30
CA LYS A 305 6.33 20.38 -8.11
C LYS A 305 7.39 19.45 -7.53
N TRP A 306 8.65 19.81 -7.72
CA TRP A 306 9.80 19.18 -7.08
C TRP A 306 10.67 20.25 -6.43
N TYR A 307 11.37 19.88 -5.35
CA TYR A 307 12.22 20.81 -4.63
C TYR A 307 13.65 20.74 -5.17
N ASP A 308 14.15 21.88 -5.63
CA ASP A 308 15.55 22.04 -6.08
C ASP A 308 16.42 22.49 -4.90
N THR A 309 17.18 21.55 -4.34
CA THR A 309 18.01 21.79 -3.16
C THR A 309 19.18 22.73 -3.41
N LYS A 310 19.60 22.90 -4.69
CA LYS A 310 20.72 23.78 -5.04
C LYS A 310 20.36 25.27 -4.89
N VAL A 311 19.11 25.59 -5.24
CA VAL A 311 18.64 27.00 -5.18
C VAL A 311 17.61 27.22 -4.06
N GLY A 312 17.18 26.15 -3.38
CA GLY A 312 16.20 26.23 -2.28
C GLY A 312 14.78 26.58 -2.71
N LEU A 313 14.38 26.24 -3.93
CA LEU A 313 13.08 26.63 -4.50
C LEU A 313 12.27 25.44 -5.04
N TRP A 314 10.95 25.61 -5.03
CA TRP A 314 10.03 24.68 -5.68
C TRP A 314 9.90 24.96 -7.18
N ARG A 315 10.23 23.97 -8.01
CA ARG A 315 10.07 24.02 -9.46
C ARG A 315 8.86 23.20 -9.93
N GLY A 316 8.21 23.64 -11.01
CA GLY A 316 7.09 22.88 -11.61
C GLY A 316 7.57 21.63 -12.33
N LEU A 317 6.88 20.50 -12.12
CA LEU A 317 7.07 19.29 -12.91
C LEU A 317 6.43 19.52 -14.31
N LYS A 318 7.24 19.44 -15.36
CA LYS A 318 6.81 19.67 -16.74
C LYS A 318 6.19 18.41 -17.38
N GLY A 319 5.43 18.56 -18.45
CA GLY A 319 4.99 17.46 -19.31
C GLY A 319 3.82 16.61 -18.80
N VAL A 320 3.36 16.78 -17.57
CA VAL A 320 2.22 16.01 -17.04
C VAL A 320 0.92 16.46 -17.70
N LYS A 321 0.42 15.65 -18.64
CA LYS A 321 -0.83 15.88 -19.40
C LYS A 321 -1.77 14.69 -19.26
N GLY A 322 -3.07 14.91 -19.47
CA GLY A 322 -4.08 13.84 -19.52
C GLY A 322 -4.62 13.38 -18.17
N LEU A 323 -4.20 13.98 -17.05
CA LEU A 323 -4.81 13.73 -15.75
C LEU A 323 -6.02 14.65 -15.52
N PRO A 324 -7.11 14.14 -14.93
CA PRO A 324 -8.21 15.00 -14.49
C PRO A 324 -7.71 15.94 -13.37
N LYS A 325 -8.33 17.12 -13.25
CA LYS A 325 -8.10 17.97 -12.08
C LYS A 325 -8.67 17.30 -10.83
N PHE A 326 -7.92 17.27 -9.76
CA PHE A 326 -8.35 16.78 -8.45
C PHE A 326 -7.98 17.77 -7.35
N PRO A 327 -8.66 17.73 -6.18
CA PRO A 327 -8.46 18.69 -5.10
C PRO A 327 -7.04 18.66 -4.53
N ARG A 328 -6.56 19.84 -4.08
CA ARG A 328 -5.16 20.06 -3.68
C ARG A 328 -4.67 19.15 -2.54
N TYR A 329 -5.52 18.83 -1.56
CA TYR A 329 -5.10 18.17 -0.31
C TYR A 329 -5.50 16.69 -0.21
N ILE A 330 -6.05 16.11 -1.28
CA ILE A 330 -6.59 14.74 -1.25
C ILE A 330 -5.61 13.73 -1.86
N ALA A 331 -4.63 14.19 -2.63
CA ALA A 331 -3.69 13.28 -3.28
C ALA A 331 -2.72 12.64 -2.26
N ARG A 332 -2.41 11.35 -2.49
CA ARG A 332 -1.30 10.66 -1.85
C ARG A 332 -0.28 10.30 -2.91
N LEU A 333 0.97 10.63 -2.66
CA LEU A 333 2.07 10.31 -3.55
C LEU A 333 2.89 9.17 -2.95
N ALA A 334 3.43 8.31 -3.80
CA ALA A 334 4.37 7.27 -3.39
C ALA A 334 5.44 7.07 -4.46
N ASP A 335 6.65 6.69 -4.03
CA ASP A 335 7.69 6.21 -4.93
C ASP A 335 7.29 4.81 -5.41
N TYR A 336 7.12 4.61 -6.70
CA TYR A 336 6.81 3.32 -7.32
C TYR A 336 7.94 2.91 -8.27
N GLY A 337 9.09 2.59 -7.68
CA GLY A 337 10.28 2.18 -8.43
C GLY A 337 10.84 3.29 -9.31
N GLY A 338 11.06 4.48 -8.75
CA GLY A 338 11.52 5.66 -9.47
C GLY A 338 10.43 6.39 -10.25
N LYS A 339 9.18 5.88 -10.23
CA LYS A 339 8.02 6.54 -10.82
C LYS A 339 7.14 7.10 -9.71
N MET A 340 6.37 8.14 -10.04
CA MET A 340 5.42 8.72 -9.10
C MET A 340 4.06 8.01 -9.22
N ALA A 341 3.64 7.29 -8.18
CA ALA A 341 2.25 6.87 -8.03
C ALA A 341 1.46 7.97 -7.34
N VAL A 342 0.29 8.31 -7.89
CA VAL A 342 -0.60 9.36 -7.38
C VAL A 342 -1.97 8.76 -7.15
N PHE A 343 -2.47 8.81 -5.90
CA PHE A 343 -3.81 8.38 -5.54
C PHE A 343 -4.69 9.57 -5.22
N TRP A 344 -5.93 9.53 -5.67
CA TRP A 344 -6.95 10.51 -5.29
C TRP A 344 -8.33 9.86 -5.26
N GLU A 345 -9.29 10.57 -4.70
CA GLU A 345 -10.65 10.10 -4.50
C GLU A 345 -11.62 10.95 -5.33
N ARG A 346 -12.68 10.33 -5.85
CA ARG A 346 -13.77 11.01 -6.54
C ARG A 346 -15.12 10.43 -6.14
N VAL A 347 -16.00 11.26 -5.59
CA VAL A 347 -17.36 10.87 -5.21
C VAL A 347 -18.21 10.58 -6.45
N LEU A 348 -19.05 9.54 -6.37
CA LEU A 348 -19.92 9.10 -7.44
C LEU A 348 -21.32 9.72 -7.31
N ALA A 349 -21.70 10.57 -8.24
CA ALA A 349 -23.06 11.13 -8.30
C ALA A 349 -24.10 10.04 -8.65
N SER A 350 -23.73 9.04 -9.44
CA SER A 350 -24.60 7.93 -9.86
C SER A 350 -25.14 7.07 -8.72
N THR A 351 -24.48 7.07 -7.55
CA THR A 351 -24.91 6.35 -6.35
C THR A 351 -25.59 7.26 -5.31
N GLY A 352 -26.02 8.46 -5.72
CA GLY A 352 -26.56 9.46 -4.78
C GLY A 352 -25.48 9.93 -3.77
N PHE A 353 -24.22 10.01 -4.19
CA PHE A 353 -23.07 10.42 -3.37
C PHE A 353 -22.79 9.51 -2.16
N LYS A 354 -23.24 8.25 -2.20
CA LYS A 354 -22.98 7.26 -1.14
C LYS A 354 -21.62 6.58 -1.30
N ASP A 355 -21.14 6.48 -2.54
CA ASP A 355 -19.89 5.83 -2.88
C ASP A 355 -18.88 6.79 -3.49
N LYS A 356 -17.62 6.40 -3.45
CA LYS A 356 -16.53 7.08 -4.14
C LYS A 356 -15.57 6.08 -4.78
N MET A 357 -14.88 6.56 -5.80
CA MET A 357 -13.82 5.84 -6.48
C MET A 357 -12.46 6.22 -5.91
N ILE A 358 -11.60 5.24 -5.71
CA ILE A 358 -10.18 5.40 -5.52
C ILE A 358 -9.52 5.29 -6.89
N LEU A 359 -8.85 6.34 -7.31
CA LEU A 359 -8.17 6.44 -8.60
C LEU A 359 -6.66 6.46 -8.36
N CYS A 360 -5.92 5.96 -9.34
CA CYS A 360 -4.47 6.03 -9.35
C CYS A 360 -3.97 6.42 -10.74
N ALA A 361 -2.86 7.16 -10.76
CA ALA A 361 -2.04 7.36 -11.93
C ALA A 361 -0.60 6.99 -11.62
N VAL A 362 0.12 6.49 -12.63
CA VAL A 362 1.57 6.32 -12.58
C VAL A 362 2.20 7.26 -13.60
N ILE A 363 3.16 8.04 -13.12
CA ILE A 363 3.87 9.06 -13.89
C ILE A 363 5.34 8.68 -13.92
N ALA A 364 5.87 8.37 -15.09
CA ALA A 364 7.31 8.22 -15.30
C ALA A 364 7.99 9.60 -15.17
N LEU A 365 9.12 9.64 -14.50
CA LEU A 365 9.88 10.85 -14.25
C LEU A 365 11.20 10.82 -15.03
N GLU A 366 11.56 11.94 -15.65
CA GLU A 366 12.78 12.08 -16.42
C GLU A 366 13.45 13.41 -16.08
N ARG A 367 14.64 13.35 -15.48
CA ARG A 367 15.45 14.55 -15.27
C ARG A 367 16.20 14.86 -16.57
N ARG A 368 15.86 15.97 -17.22
CA ARG A 368 16.48 16.40 -18.47
C ARG A 368 17.72 17.27 -18.25
N ASN A 369 17.70 18.07 -17.20
CA ASN A 369 18.84 18.89 -16.80
C ASN A 369 18.74 19.27 -15.30
N SER A 370 19.60 20.16 -14.83
CA SER A 370 19.62 20.60 -13.42
C SER A 370 18.33 21.31 -13.00
N GLU A 371 17.60 21.92 -13.93
CA GLU A 371 16.45 22.80 -13.65
C GLU A 371 15.11 22.19 -14.08
N GLU A 372 15.13 21.08 -14.82
CA GLU A 372 13.94 20.50 -15.43
C GLU A 372 13.79 19.02 -15.15
N ILE A 373 12.65 18.67 -14.55
CA ILE A 373 12.14 17.31 -14.48
C ILE A 373 10.83 17.25 -15.25
N TRP A 374 10.70 16.24 -16.09
CA TRP A 374 9.52 15.97 -16.90
C TRP A 374 8.79 14.74 -16.38
N GLY A 375 7.44 14.81 -16.40
CA GLY A 375 6.57 13.71 -16.05
C GLY A 375 5.74 13.27 -17.26
N LYS A 376 5.70 11.95 -17.52
CA LYS A 376 4.84 11.34 -18.54
C LYS A 376 3.86 10.40 -17.85
N VAL A 377 2.57 10.65 -17.99
CA VAL A 377 1.53 9.74 -17.49
C VAL A 377 1.58 8.45 -18.30
N GLU A 378 1.91 7.34 -17.64
CA GLU A 378 1.91 6.00 -18.26
C GLU A 378 0.48 5.45 -18.34
N TRP A 379 -0.24 5.56 -17.24
CA TRP A 379 -1.64 5.18 -17.14
C TRP A 379 -2.33 5.87 -15.97
N HIS A 380 -3.65 5.96 -16.02
CA HIS A 380 -4.50 6.26 -14.87
C HIS A 380 -5.81 5.48 -14.97
N ASP A 381 -6.34 5.03 -13.84
CA ASP A 381 -7.60 4.28 -13.79
C ASP A 381 -8.28 4.37 -12.42
N THR A 382 -9.53 3.89 -12.39
CA THR A 382 -10.24 3.61 -11.15
C THR A 382 -9.86 2.21 -10.67
N LEU A 383 -9.28 2.13 -9.48
CA LEU A 383 -8.80 0.86 -8.92
C LEU A 383 -9.80 0.18 -7.99
N LEU A 384 -10.65 0.96 -7.31
CA LEU A 384 -11.59 0.44 -6.33
C LEU A 384 -12.76 1.41 -6.15
N THR A 385 -13.96 0.88 -5.89
CA THR A 385 -15.11 1.66 -5.43
C THR A 385 -15.38 1.31 -3.97
N VAL A 386 -15.57 2.33 -3.13
CA VAL A 386 -15.72 2.21 -1.68
C VAL A 386 -16.81 3.15 -1.18
N SER A 387 -17.31 2.92 0.03
CA SER A 387 -18.21 3.87 0.70
C SER A 387 -17.60 5.25 0.83
N LYS A 388 -18.40 6.30 0.81
CA LYS A 388 -18.00 7.71 1.01
C LYS A 388 -17.20 7.92 2.30
N SER A 389 -17.47 7.16 3.35
CA SER A 389 -16.76 7.23 4.63
C SER A 389 -15.32 6.71 4.58
N CYS A 390 -14.97 5.94 3.54
CA CYS A 390 -13.64 5.38 3.36
C CYS A 390 -12.70 6.42 2.73
N ARG A 391 -11.45 6.51 3.19
CA ARG A 391 -10.43 7.42 2.64
C ARG A 391 -9.09 6.73 2.48
N VAL A 392 -8.27 7.23 1.56
CA VAL A 392 -6.86 6.84 1.45
C VAL A 392 -6.07 7.56 2.55
N ASP A 393 -5.62 6.82 3.55
CA ASP A 393 -4.75 7.38 4.60
C ASP A 393 -3.30 7.41 4.14
N TYR A 394 -2.81 6.30 3.57
CA TYR A 394 -1.42 6.18 3.13
C TYR A 394 -1.30 5.44 1.80
N ALA A 395 -0.29 5.81 1.03
CA ALA A 395 0.20 5.08 -0.13
C ALA A 395 1.71 4.91 0.03
N LEU A 396 2.19 3.69 -0.07
CA LEU A 396 3.59 3.32 0.16
C LEU A 396 4.02 2.29 -0.87
N ALA A 397 5.31 2.20 -1.13
CA ALA A 397 5.85 1.11 -1.94
C ALA A 397 7.00 0.42 -1.20
N THR A 398 7.11 -0.88 -1.41
CA THR A 398 8.21 -1.73 -0.94
C THR A 398 8.93 -2.32 -2.13
N THR A 399 10.18 -2.73 -1.96
CA THR A 399 10.96 -3.43 -2.99
C THR A 399 11.14 -4.89 -2.61
N VAL A 400 10.77 -5.79 -3.51
CA VAL A 400 10.84 -7.25 -3.30
C VAL A 400 11.39 -7.98 -4.51
#